data_577d26ee2ccb5e28cd4b899ee1862d86
#
_entry.id   577d26ee2ccb5e28cd4b899ee1862d86
#
_cell.length_a   1.000
_cell.length_b   1.000
_cell.length_c   1.000
_cell.angle_alpha   90.00
_cell.angle_beta   90.00
_cell.angle_gamma   90.00
#
_symmetry.space_group_name_H-M   'P 1'
#
loop_
_entity.id
_entity.type
_entity.pdbx_description
1 polymer ?
#
loop_
_entity_poly.entity_id
_entity_poly.type
_entity_poly.pdbx_seq_one_letter_code
_entity_poly.pdbx_strand_id
1 'polypeptide(L)'
;MSDYQISKVYPSDKRTNRLVSELLIKEGIRKDGNLDYTCAMFDDDMNVIATGSCFGNTLRCMAVDSSHQGEGLMNEIVTHLMEVQFARGNMHLFLYTKCNSAKFFGDLGFYEIVRVDGQIVFMENRKTGFSGYLEKLKEETCECKAYTDLANADKRCLTGHAAASTDGSGTSDP
;
A
#
# COMPACT_ATOMS: atom_id res chain seq x y z
N MET A 1 -6.91 -6.76 -29.44
CA MET A 1 -6.43 -5.41 -29.04
C MET A 1 -7.61 -4.51 -29.19
N SER A 2 -8.01 -3.86 -28.11
CA SER A 2 -9.08 -2.86 -28.19
C SER A 2 -8.55 -1.62 -28.92
N ASP A 3 -9.33 -1.08 -29.84
CA ASP A 3 -8.96 0.15 -30.56
C ASP A 3 -9.19 1.43 -29.73
N TYR A 4 -9.39 1.27 -28.41
CA TYR A 4 -9.65 2.37 -27.49
C TYR A 4 -8.37 3.16 -27.18
N GLN A 5 -8.42 4.47 -27.33
CA GLN A 5 -7.29 5.36 -27.05
C GLN A 5 -7.34 5.86 -25.62
N ILE A 6 -6.21 5.74 -24.92
CA ILE A 6 -6.07 6.35 -23.59
C ILE A 6 -5.77 7.83 -23.74
N SER A 7 -6.54 8.65 -23.07
CA SER A 7 -6.40 10.11 -23.06
C SER A 7 -6.21 10.64 -21.65
N LYS A 8 -5.31 11.64 -21.52
CA LYS A 8 -5.14 12.36 -20.26
C LYS A 8 -6.37 13.21 -19.96
N VAL A 9 -6.85 13.14 -18.75
CA VAL A 9 -7.95 13.99 -18.24
C VAL A 9 -7.37 15.21 -17.55
N TYR A 10 -7.70 16.39 -18.06
CA TYR A 10 -7.25 17.66 -17.48
C TYR A 10 -8.23 18.15 -16.40
N PRO A 11 -7.75 18.80 -15.32
CA PRO A 11 -8.62 19.35 -14.28
C PRO A 11 -9.66 20.35 -14.80
N SER A 12 -9.36 21.05 -15.90
CA SER A 12 -10.25 21.99 -16.57
C SER A 12 -11.40 21.33 -17.34
N ASP A 13 -11.25 20.06 -17.72
CA ASP A 13 -12.30 19.32 -18.44
C ASP A 13 -13.35 18.78 -17.46
N LYS A 14 -14.32 19.65 -17.16
CA LYS A 14 -15.40 19.33 -16.21
C LYS A 14 -16.29 18.16 -16.67
N ARG A 15 -16.48 18.00 -18.00
CA ARG A 15 -17.31 16.92 -18.55
C ARG A 15 -16.66 15.57 -18.29
N THR A 16 -15.44 15.40 -18.74
CA THR A 16 -14.70 14.13 -18.56
C THR A 16 -14.48 13.81 -17.08
N ASN A 17 -14.15 14.80 -16.24
CA ASN A 17 -14.01 14.59 -14.80
C ASN A 17 -15.32 14.11 -14.14
N ARG A 18 -16.47 14.55 -14.63
CA ARG A 18 -17.78 14.06 -14.18
C ARG A 18 -17.98 12.60 -14.59
N LEU A 19 -17.76 12.26 -15.87
CA LEU A 19 -17.88 10.90 -16.38
C LEU A 19 -16.95 9.91 -15.64
N VAL A 20 -15.71 10.31 -15.39
CA VAL A 20 -14.77 9.53 -14.55
C VAL A 20 -15.33 9.31 -13.15
N SER A 21 -15.92 10.33 -12.54
CA SER A 21 -16.50 10.21 -11.20
C SER A 21 -17.74 9.30 -11.19
N GLU A 22 -18.58 9.37 -12.22
CA GLU A 22 -19.75 8.52 -12.41
C GLU A 22 -19.32 7.04 -12.56
N LEU A 23 -18.29 6.75 -13.37
CA LEU A 23 -17.75 5.40 -13.51
C LEU A 23 -17.19 4.87 -12.18
N LEU A 24 -16.40 5.66 -11.46
CA LEU A 24 -15.85 5.26 -10.17
C LEU A 24 -16.95 4.93 -9.15
N ILE A 25 -18.01 5.75 -9.09
CA ILE A 25 -19.16 5.50 -8.22
C ILE A 25 -19.89 4.22 -8.62
N LYS A 26 -20.13 4.01 -9.92
CA LYS A 26 -20.78 2.81 -10.46
C LYS A 26 -20.02 1.54 -10.04
N GLU A 27 -18.70 1.58 -10.11
CA GLU A 27 -17.83 0.42 -9.77
C GLU A 27 -17.47 0.35 -8.27
N GLY A 28 -18.08 1.21 -7.43
CA GLY A 28 -17.89 1.21 -5.98
C GLY A 28 -16.49 1.62 -5.54
N ILE A 29 -15.85 2.51 -6.29
CA ILE A 29 -14.51 3.04 -6.02
C ILE A 29 -14.64 4.51 -5.59
N ARG A 30 -14.08 4.83 -4.42
CA ARG A 30 -14.03 6.21 -3.94
C ARG A 30 -12.98 7.00 -4.73
N LYS A 31 -13.36 8.15 -5.27
CA LYS A 31 -12.42 9.08 -5.89
C LYS A 31 -11.63 9.83 -4.82
N ASP A 32 -10.31 9.82 -4.93
CA ASP A 32 -9.42 10.59 -4.07
C ASP A 32 -9.41 12.08 -4.48
N GLY A 33 -9.20 12.97 -3.51
CA GLY A 33 -9.16 14.41 -3.74
C GLY A 33 -7.84 14.93 -4.34
N ASN A 34 -6.73 14.23 -4.07
CA ASN A 34 -5.37 14.69 -4.38
C ASN A 34 -4.76 13.86 -5.50
N LEU A 35 -5.31 13.93 -6.71
CA LEU A 35 -4.77 13.22 -7.86
C LEU A 35 -3.91 14.17 -8.70
N ASP A 36 -2.69 13.76 -9.04
CA ASP A 36 -1.76 14.54 -9.87
C ASP A 36 -1.78 14.15 -11.36
N TYR A 37 -2.39 13.01 -11.65
CA TYR A 37 -2.61 12.51 -13.00
C TYR A 37 -3.89 11.66 -13.04
N THR A 38 -4.66 11.82 -14.11
CA THR A 38 -5.81 10.96 -14.42
C THR A 38 -5.83 10.70 -15.91
N CYS A 39 -6.15 9.48 -16.31
CA CYS A 39 -6.43 9.10 -17.69
C CYS A 39 -7.77 8.39 -17.80
N ALA A 40 -8.31 8.35 -19.00
CA ALA A 40 -9.56 7.68 -19.32
C ALA A 40 -9.51 7.08 -20.72
N MET A 41 -10.28 6.01 -20.91
CA MET A 41 -10.61 5.41 -22.21
C MET A 41 -12.09 5.67 -22.49
N PHE A 42 -12.40 5.85 -23.76
CA PHE A 42 -13.74 6.19 -24.22
C PHE A 42 -14.23 5.14 -25.23
N ASP A 43 -15.53 4.88 -25.20
CA ASP A 43 -16.22 4.17 -26.28
C ASP A 43 -16.54 5.12 -27.47
N ASP A 44 -17.16 4.57 -28.49
CA ASP A 44 -17.55 5.33 -29.70
C ASP A 44 -18.58 6.44 -29.41
N ASP A 45 -19.35 6.29 -28.33
CA ASP A 45 -20.33 7.28 -27.85
C ASP A 45 -19.72 8.31 -26.90
N MET A 46 -18.38 8.29 -26.70
CA MET A 46 -17.65 9.17 -25.80
C MET A 46 -18.03 9.00 -24.31
N ASN A 47 -18.46 7.83 -23.91
CA ASN A 47 -18.58 7.46 -22.50
C ASN A 47 -17.23 6.95 -21.97
N VAL A 48 -16.93 7.23 -20.70
CA VAL A 48 -15.73 6.71 -20.06
C VAL A 48 -15.96 5.25 -19.66
N ILE A 49 -15.22 4.34 -20.30
CA ILE A 49 -15.30 2.88 -20.07
C ILE A 49 -14.19 2.35 -19.18
N ALA A 50 -13.06 3.07 -19.08
CA ALA A 50 -12.00 2.76 -18.13
C ALA A 50 -11.30 4.04 -17.67
N THR A 51 -10.78 4.03 -16.46
CA THR A 51 -10.04 5.17 -15.89
C THR A 51 -8.98 4.69 -14.93
N GLY A 52 -7.97 5.52 -14.73
CA GLY A 52 -6.96 5.33 -13.71
C GLY A 52 -6.27 6.63 -13.37
N SER A 53 -5.74 6.72 -12.17
CA SER A 53 -5.13 7.93 -11.64
C SER A 53 -3.85 7.62 -10.87
N CYS A 54 -3.06 8.66 -10.61
CA CYS A 54 -1.89 8.61 -9.75
C CYS A 54 -1.91 9.74 -8.73
N PHE A 55 -1.25 9.47 -7.60
CA PHE A 55 -0.82 10.48 -6.64
C PHE A 55 0.58 10.11 -6.13
N GLY A 56 1.56 10.99 -6.37
CA GLY A 56 2.97 10.66 -6.12
C GLY A 56 3.37 9.40 -6.89
N ASN A 57 3.86 8.39 -6.21
CA ASN A 57 4.22 7.08 -6.78
C ASN A 57 3.15 5.99 -6.54
N THR A 58 1.92 6.36 -6.24
CA THR A 58 0.83 5.43 -5.96
C THR A 58 -0.19 5.46 -7.11
N LEU A 59 -0.53 4.27 -7.65
CA LEU A 59 -1.62 4.09 -8.60
C LEU A 59 -2.95 4.02 -7.85
N ARG A 60 -3.95 4.78 -8.30
CA ARG A 60 -5.21 5.00 -7.57
C ARG A 60 -6.40 5.09 -8.51
N CYS A 61 -7.59 4.94 -7.93
CA CYS A 61 -8.87 5.20 -8.61
C CYS A 61 -8.95 4.51 -9.99
N MET A 62 -8.56 3.24 -10.05
CA MET A 62 -8.60 2.44 -11.27
C MET A 62 -9.92 1.69 -11.38
N ALA A 63 -10.65 1.90 -12.47
CA ALA A 63 -11.92 1.25 -12.74
C ALA A 63 -12.07 0.91 -14.23
N VAL A 64 -12.76 -0.18 -14.49
CA VAL A 64 -13.27 -0.56 -15.82
C VAL A 64 -14.76 -0.78 -15.67
N ASP A 65 -15.54 -0.24 -16.60
CA ASP A 65 -16.99 -0.45 -16.66
C ASP A 65 -17.30 -1.95 -16.68
N SER A 66 -18.24 -2.37 -15.86
CA SER A 66 -18.64 -3.79 -15.73
C SER A 66 -19.10 -4.41 -17.04
N SER A 67 -19.62 -3.61 -18.00
CA SER A 67 -19.98 -4.08 -19.35
C SER A 67 -18.80 -4.35 -20.27
N HIS A 68 -17.60 -3.83 -19.94
CA HIS A 68 -16.34 -3.97 -20.70
C HIS A 68 -15.30 -4.81 -19.97
N GLN A 69 -15.69 -5.54 -18.93
CA GLN A 69 -14.79 -6.44 -18.22
C GLN A 69 -14.39 -7.63 -19.09
N GLY A 70 -13.11 -8.03 -19.00
CA GLY A 70 -12.55 -9.12 -19.80
C GLY A 70 -11.92 -8.67 -21.14
N GLU A 71 -12.08 -7.41 -21.54
CA GLU A 71 -11.48 -6.85 -22.77
C GLU A 71 -10.01 -6.43 -22.60
N GLY A 72 -9.43 -6.57 -21.40
CA GLY A 72 -8.04 -6.21 -21.14
C GLY A 72 -7.81 -4.74 -20.79
N LEU A 73 -8.86 -3.92 -20.69
CA LEU A 73 -8.74 -2.47 -20.49
C LEU A 73 -8.02 -2.10 -19.18
N MET A 74 -8.20 -2.86 -18.11
CA MET A 74 -7.49 -2.62 -16.86
C MET A 74 -5.97 -2.81 -17.04
N ASN A 75 -5.55 -3.81 -17.80
CA ASN A 75 -4.13 -4.02 -18.11
C ASN A 75 -3.54 -2.82 -18.86
N GLU A 76 -4.25 -2.30 -19.85
CA GLU A 76 -3.84 -1.13 -20.62
C GLU A 76 -3.76 0.13 -19.74
N ILE A 77 -4.74 0.37 -18.88
CA ILE A 77 -4.74 1.49 -17.93
C ILE A 77 -3.53 1.40 -16.97
N VAL A 78 -3.30 0.22 -16.37
CA VAL A 78 -2.19 0.03 -15.42
C VAL A 78 -0.85 0.21 -16.11
N THR A 79 -0.67 -0.37 -17.30
CA THR A 79 0.56 -0.23 -18.10
C THR A 79 0.83 1.24 -18.43
N HIS A 80 -0.18 1.96 -18.89
CA HIS A 80 -0.08 3.39 -19.18
C HIS A 80 0.30 4.21 -17.93
N LEU A 81 -0.33 3.94 -16.80
CA LEU A 81 0.01 4.62 -15.54
C LEU A 81 1.46 4.33 -15.10
N MET A 82 1.93 3.09 -15.26
CA MET A 82 3.32 2.73 -14.96
C MET A 82 4.29 3.47 -15.88
N GLU A 83 4.01 3.55 -17.17
CA GLU A 83 4.82 4.32 -18.15
C GLU A 83 4.91 5.80 -17.78
N VAL A 84 3.76 6.42 -17.42
CA VAL A 84 3.71 7.82 -16.97
C VAL A 84 4.56 8.01 -15.70
N GLN A 85 4.50 7.08 -14.76
CA GLN A 85 5.27 7.15 -13.52
C GLN A 85 6.77 6.93 -13.78
N PHE A 86 7.14 5.99 -14.61
CA PHE A 86 8.53 5.75 -14.99
C PHE A 86 9.13 6.95 -15.73
N ALA A 87 8.37 7.58 -16.62
CA ALA A 87 8.77 8.83 -17.29
C ALA A 87 8.99 9.99 -16.30
N ARG A 88 8.31 9.99 -15.13
CA ARG A 88 8.52 10.94 -14.04
C ARG A 88 9.70 10.58 -13.12
N GLY A 89 10.36 9.44 -13.35
CA GLY A 89 11.43 8.92 -12.51
C GLY A 89 10.96 8.09 -11.30
N ASN A 90 9.67 7.85 -11.17
CA ASN A 90 9.09 7.05 -10.09
C ASN A 90 9.16 5.57 -10.42
N MET A 91 10.28 4.92 -10.12
CA MET A 91 10.51 3.50 -10.44
C MET A 91 9.95 2.53 -9.39
N HIS A 92 9.62 3.00 -8.19
CA HIS A 92 9.02 2.22 -7.13
C HIS A 92 7.58 2.66 -6.93
N LEU A 93 6.65 1.82 -7.35
CA LEU A 93 5.22 2.12 -7.41
C LEU A 93 4.44 1.29 -6.38
N PHE A 94 3.40 1.89 -5.86
CA PHE A 94 2.48 1.28 -4.92
C PHE A 94 1.05 1.32 -5.44
N LEU A 95 0.24 0.38 -4.99
CA LEU A 95 -1.21 0.40 -5.14
C LEU A 95 -1.89 -0.30 -3.97
N TYR A 96 -3.17 -0.04 -3.79
CA TYR A 96 -4.02 -0.88 -2.96
C TYR A 96 -5.27 -1.27 -3.73
N THR A 97 -5.71 -2.49 -3.50
CA THR A 97 -6.80 -3.12 -4.25
C THR A 97 -7.68 -3.97 -3.35
N LYS A 98 -8.85 -4.32 -3.84
CA LYS A 98 -9.71 -5.31 -3.18
C LYS A 98 -9.02 -6.69 -3.21
N CYS A 99 -9.28 -7.52 -2.20
CA CYS A 99 -8.64 -8.85 -2.08
C CYS A 99 -8.86 -9.74 -3.31
N ASN A 100 -10.04 -9.69 -3.92
CA ASN A 100 -10.38 -10.47 -5.11
C ASN A 100 -9.64 -10.02 -6.38
N SER A 101 -9.14 -8.79 -6.43
CA SER A 101 -8.39 -8.24 -7.55
C SER A 101 -6.86 -8.35 -7.36
N ALA A 102 -6.38 -8.76 -6.19
CA ALA A 102 -4.95 -8.83 -5.89
C ALA A 102 -4.18 -9.77 -6.83
N LYS A 103 -4.79 -10.90 -7.21
CA LYS A 103 -4.19 -11.83 -8.16
C LYS A 103 -3.89 -11.16 -9.51
N PHE A 104 -4.82 -10.38 -10.03
CA PHE A 104 -4.65 -9.65 -11.29
C PHE A 104 -3.41 -8.72 -11.23
N PHE A 105 -3.27 -7.94 -10.17
CA PHE A 105 -2.11 -7.07 -10.00
C PHE A 105 -0.81 -7.86 -9.75
N GLY A 106 -0.90 -9.03 -9.10
CA GLY A 106 0.22 -9.96 -8.97
C GLY A 106 0.73 -10.45 -10.33
N ASP A 107 -0.16 -10.76 -11.25
CA ASP A 107 0.18 -11.16 -12.63
C ASP A 107 0.83 -10.01 -13.42
N LEU A 108 0.60 -8.74 -13.04
CA LEU A 108 1.24 -7.55 -13.58
C LEU A 108 2.58 -7.18 -12.91
N GLY A 109 3.07 -8.01 -11.99
CA GLY A 109 4.36 -7.80 -11.33
C GLY A 109 4.31 -6.96 -10.06
N PHE A 110 3.13 -6.85 -9.42
CA PHE A 110 3.02 -6.29 -8.09
C PHE A 110 3.06 -7.38 -7.01
N TYR A 111 3.72 -7.10 -5.91
CA TYR A 111 3.92 -7.99 -4.78
C TYR A 111 3.19 -7.45 -3.56
N GLU A 112 2.56 -8.35 -2.83
CA GLU A 112 1.83 -8.00 -1.62
C GLU A 112 2.79 -7.55 -0.51
N ILE A 113 2.49 -6.41 0.11
CA ILE A 113 3.17 -5.90 1.30
C ILE A 113 2.37 -6.29 2.55
N VAL A 114 1.09 -5.99 2.55
CA VAL A 114 0.18 -6.26 3.66
C VAL A 114 -1.24 -6.47 3.15
N ARG A 115 -1.96 -7.36 3.83
CA ARG A 115 -3.37 -7.68 3.58
C ARG A 115 -4.21 -7.41 4.82
N VAL A 116 -5.36 -6.78 4.61
CA VAL A 116 -6.44 -6.75 5.59
C VAL A 116 -7.55 -7.64 5.04
N ASP A 117 -7.71 -8.81 5.64
CA ASP A 117 -8.61 -9.85 5.14
C ASP A 117 -10.02 -9.35 4.90
N GLY A 118 -10.58 -9.73 3.75
CA GLY A 118 -11.91 -9.33 3.30
C GLY A 118 -12.04 -7.86 2.87
N GLN A 119 -10.99 -7.05 2.97
CA GLN A 119 -11.04 -5.61 2.70
C GLN A 119 -10.09 -5.19 1.59
N ILE A 120 -8.78 -5.17 1.87
CA ILE A 120 -7.80 -4.50 1.02
C ILE A 120 -6.46 -5.22 1.04
N VAL A 121 -5.74 -5.12 -0.08
CA VAL A 121 -4.33 -5.54 -0.20
C VAL A 121 -3.52 -4.34 -0.65
N PHE A 122 -2.43 -4.06 0.05
CA PHE A 122 -1.44 -3.07 -0.33
C PHE A 122 -0.26 -3.76 -1.01
N MET A 123 0.13 -3.27 -2.18
CA MET A 123 1.08 -3.93 -3.07
C MET A 123 2.12 -2.94 -3.62
N GLU A 124 3.28 -3.48 -3.99
CA GLU A 124 4.39 -2.74 -4.62
C GLU A 124 4.92 -3.48 -5.86
N ASN A 125 5.51 -2.76 -6.81
CA ASN A 125 6.08 -3.35 -8.03
C ASN A 125 7.53 -3.86 -7.85
N ARG A 126 7.99 -4.11 -6.63
CA ARG A 126 9.31 -4.65 -6.31
C ARG A 126 9.21 -5.84 -5.38
N LYS A 127 9.82 -6.97 -5.76
CA LYS A 127 9.79 -8.21 -4.98
C LYS A 127 10.40 -8.07 -3.58
N THR A 128 11.39 -7.20 -3.42
CA THR A 128 12.13 -6.99 -2.15
C THR A 128 12.21 -5.50 -1.80
N GLY A 129 11.15 -4.75 -2.05
CA GLY A 129 11.10 -3.32 -1.80
C GLY A 129 10.78 -3.01 -0.34
N PHE A 130 9.59 -2.45 -0.10
CA PHE A 130 9.14 -2.07 1.24
C PHE A 130 8.91 -3.28 2.15
N SER A 131 8.39 -4.39 1.60
CA SER A 131 8.24 -5.65 2.34
C SER A 131 9.56 -6.17 2.87
N GLY A 132 10.62 -6.18 2.06
CA GLY A 132 11.96 -6.58 2.51
C GLY A 132 12.56 -5.66 3.57
N TYR A 133 12.27 -4.37 3.51
CA TYR A 133 12.66 -3.42 4.55
C TYR A 133 11.92 -3.68 5.88
N LEU A 134 10.62 -3.96 5.82
CA LEU A 134 9.83 -4.30 7.02
C LEU A 134 10.31 -5.60 7.68
N GLU A 135 10.68 -6.61 6.90
CA GLU A 135 11.24 -7.86 7.46
C GLU A 135 12.55 -7.60 8.22
N LYS A 136 13.46 -6.82 7.65
CA LYS A 136 14.69 -6.42 8.34
C LYS A 136 14.44 -5.65 9.63
N LEU A 137 13.48 -4.71 9.63
CA LEU A 137 13.11 -3.97 10.84
C LEU A 137 12.55 -4.89 11.93
N LYS A 138 11.78 -5.92 11.55
CA LYS A 138 11.27 -6.90 12.51
C LYS A 138 12.41 -7.71 13.13
N GLU A 139 13.39 -8.15 12.34
CA GLU A 139 14.57 -8.87 12.82
C GLU A 139 15.38 -8.00 13.80
N GLU A 140 15.70 -6.77 13.42
CA GLU A 140 16.44 -5.81 14.26
C GLU A 140 15.70 -5.48 15.57
N THR A 141 14.37 -5.30 15.53
CA THR A 141 13.57 -5.04 16.75
C THR A 141 13.47 -6.27 17.65
N CYS A 142 13.48 -7.50 17.09
CA CYS A 142 13.54 -8.73 17.86
C CYS A 142 14.88 -8.87 18.60
N GLU A 143 16.01 -8.57 17.94
CA GLU A 143 17.34 -8.59 18.54
C GLU A 143 17.47 -7.54 19.65
N CYS A 144 17.00 -6.30 19.43
CA CYS A 144 16.97 -5.26 20.46
C CYS A 144 16.14 -5.65 21.68
N LYS A 145 15.02 -6.32 21.49
CA LYS A 145 14.16 -6.78 22.57
C LYS A 145 14.83 -7.88 23.40
N ALA A 146 15.49 -8.85 22.74
CA ALA A 146 16.27 -9.88 23.41
C ALA A 146 17.43 -9.29 24.22
N TYR A 147 18.12 -8.29 23.70
CA TYR A 147 19.20 -7.59 24.41
C TYR A 147 18.67 -6.82 25.64
N THR A 148 17.53 -6.15 25.52
CA THR A 148 16.89 -5.43 26.63
C THR A 148 16.44 -6.38 27.74
N ASP A 149 15.93 -7.55 27.39
CA ASP A 149 15.50 -8.57 28.34
C ASP A 149 16.69 -9.18 29.08
N LEU A 150 17.84 -9.40 28.42
CA LEU A 150 19.09 -9.85 29.04
C LEU A 150 19.64 -8.79 30.00
N ALA A 151 19.69 -7.54 29.61
CA ALA A 151 20.16 -6.42 30.43
C ALA A 151 19.28 -6.21 31.68
N ASN A 152 17.98 -6.45 31.58
CA ASN A 152 17.04 -6.40 32.69
C ASN A 152 17.13 -7.64 33.62
N ALA A 153 17.52 -8.79 33.08
CA ALA A 153 17.79 -9.99 33.89
C ALA A 153 19.03 -9.80 34.76
N ASP A 154 20.12 -9.24 34.21
CA ASP A 154 21.32 -8.93 34.96
C ASP A 154 21.09 -7.91 36.09
N LYS A 155 20.29 -6.89 35.87
CA LYS A 155 19.90 -5.93 36.91
C LYS A 155 19.11 -6.57 38.05
N ARG A 156 18.27 -7.57 37.76
CA ARG A 156 17.52 -8.32 38.79
C ARG A 156 18.42 -9.21 39.64
N CYS A 157 19.49 -9.78 39.07
CA CYS A 157 20.49 -10.51 39.82
C CYS A 157 21.30 -9.65 40.76
N LEU A 158 21.65 -8.42 40.34
CA LEU A 158 22.43 -7.48 41.16
C LEU A 158 21.64 -6.89 42.33
N THR A 159 20.31 -6.72 42.19
CA THR A 159 19.45 -6.20 43.27
C THR A 159 19.03 -7.29 44.27
N GLY A 160 19.15 -8.56 43.91
CA GLY A 160 18.82 -9.71 44.81
C GLY A 160 19.87 -10.00 45.88
N HIS A 161 21.07 -9.39 45.80
CA HIS A 161 22.16 -9.65 46.78
C HIS A 161 22.31 -8.54 47.84
N ALA A 162 21.49 -7.51 47.85
CA ALA A 162 21.57 -6.38 48.80
C ALA A 162 20.59 -6.50 49.95
N ALA A 163 19.86 -7.58 50.11
CA ALA A 163 18.81 -7.73 51.15
C ALA A 163 19.07 -8.84 52.19
N ALA A 164 20.36 -9.19 52.44
CA ALA A 164 20.67 -10.18 53.44
C ALA A 164 21.93 -9.76 54.23
N SER A 165 21.77 -8.76 55.10
CA SER A 165 22.64 -8.60 56.31
C SER A 165 22.23 -7.36 57.11
N THR A 166 21.23 -7.51 57.97
CA THR A 166 21.13 -6.78 59.23
C THR A 166 20.26 -7.58 60.19
N ASP A 167 20.86 -8.60 60.77
CA ASP A 167 20.48 -9.07 62.09
C ASP A 167 21.72 -9.00 62.96
N GLY A 168 21.72 -8.12 63.88
CA GLY A 168 22.80 -7.92 64.81
C GLY A 168 22.28 -7.42 66.13
N SER A 169 21.88 -8.32 66.94
CA SER A 169 22.02 -8.35 68.39
C SER A 169 22.08 -7.05 69.18
N GLY A 170 21.07 -6.77 69.92
CA GLY A 170 21.06 -5.96 71.12
C GLY A 170 21.06 -6.86 72.34
N THR A 171 22.03 -6.79 73.17
CA THR A 171 22.07 -7.27 74.57
C THR A 171 22.02 -6.04 75.45
N SER A 172 21.12 -5.85 76.22
CA SER A 172 20.74 -6.11 77.61
C SER A 172 21.77 -5.81 78.68
N ASP A 173 21.28 -5.21 79.68
CA ASP A 173 21.47 -5.36 81.11
C ASP A 173 22.19 -4.21 81.86
N PRO A 174 21.98 -4.05 83.11
CA PRO A 174 21.11 -4.74 84.10
C PRO A 174 19.98 -3.91 84.62
#